data_53b215a72ee59e66fcb54783cd16e800
#
_entry.id   53b215a72ee59e66fcb54783cd16e800
#
_cell.length_a   1.000
_cell.length_b   1.000
_cell.length_c   1.000
_cell.angle_alpha   90.00
_cell.angle_beta   90.00
_cell.angle_gamma   90.00
#
_symmetry.space_group_name_H-M   'P 1'
#
loop_
_entity.id
_entity.type
_entity.pdbx_description
1 polymer ?
#
loop_
_entity_poly.entity_id
_entity_poly.type
_entity_poly.pdbx_seq_one_letter_code
_entity_poly.pdbx_strand_id
1 'polypeptide(L)'
;MLQTKYFLKIILTALLILLPVQAWAATVNKMRYSSSPTRVRIVLDTDEKVKYKDEKQGSSIVVNIDAAVAKEMSEKVKDPIIKSVVLKKDGRKASKLVVSLNKEQQYKVFALQQPNRIVLDIYRILVTKNTVNQGKGLQYTFWQDDMEGLPIQMHILEVAPNSDYKILPFSGAIDRNGRGRLLKAVNTLGAKAAVNASYF
;
A
#
# COMPACT_ATOMS: atom_id res chain seq x y z
N MET A 1 -35.84 -59.78 -10.86
CA MET A 1 -35.49 -58.71 -11.83
C MET A 1 -35.66 -57.30 -11.30
N LEU A 2 -36.56 -57.01 -10.35
CA LEU A 2 -36.75 -55.68 -9.78
C LEU A 2 -35.64 -55.33 -8.77
N GLN A 3 -35.23 -56.25 -7.91
CA GLN A 3 -34.18 -56.02 -6.89
C GLN A 3 -32.81 -55.66 -7.47
N THR A 4 -32.44 -56.25 -8.59
CA THR A 4 -31.14 -55.99 -9.24
C THR A 4 -31.05 -54.54 -9.76
N LYS A 5 -32.15 -53.95 -10.21
CA LYS A 5 -32.20 -52.56 -10.67
C LYS A 5 -32.02 -51.55 -9.51
N TYR A 6 -32.57 -51.84 -8.30
CA TYR A 6 -32.37 -50.96 -7.13
C TYR A 6 -30.96 -51.09 -6.57
N PHE A 7 -30.39 -52.30 -6.55
CA PHE A 7 -29.02 -52.52 -6.11
C PHE A 7 -28.00 -51.79 -7.01
N LEU A 8 -28.19 -51.84 -8.32
CA LEU A 8 -27.35 -51.12 -9.30
C LEU A 8 -27.47 -49.59 -9.12
N LYS A 9 -28.69 -49.06 -8.85
CA LYS A 9 -28.87 -47.61 -8.55
C LYS A 9 -28.17 -47.19 -7.30
N ILE A 10 -28.23 -47.98 -6.20
CA ILE A 10 -27.55 -47.66 -4.95
C ILE A 10 -26.03 -47.67 -5.12
N ILE A 11 -25.48 -48.63 -5.87
CA ILE A 11 -24.04 -48.67 -6.16
C ILE A 11 -23.62 -47.47 -7.00
N LEU A 12 -24.41 -47.09 -8.00
CA LEU A 12 -24.10 -45.91 -8.86
C LEU A 12 -24.16 -44.60 -8.07
N THR A 13 -25.15 -44.48 -7.15
CA THR A 13 -25.25 -43.28 -6.27
C THR A 13 -24.11 -43.25 -5.26
N ALA A 14 -23.72 -44.38 -4.67
CA ALA A 14 -22.58 -44.45 -3.76
C ALA A 14 -21.26 -44.15 -4.46
N LEU A 15 -21.08 -44.57 -5.70
CA LEU A 15 -19.91 -44.28 -6.52
C LEU A 15 -19.82 -42.76 -6.88
N LEU A 16 -20.97 -42.10 -7.09
CA LEU A 16 -21.02 -40.65 -7.35
C LEU A 16 -20.63 -39.79 -6.15
N ILE A 17 -20.94 -40.28 -4.91
CA ILE A 17 -20.60 -39.60 -3.66
C ILE A 17 -19.10 -39.76 -3.32
N LEU A 18 -18.45 -40.80 -3.85
CA LEU A 18 -17.02 -41.05 -3.66
C LEU A 18 -16.09 -40.27 -4.59
N LEU A 19 -16.63 -39.46 -5.52
CA LEU A 19 -15.79 -38.60 -6.34
C LEU A 19 -15.07 -37.58 -5.46
N PRO A 20 -13.75 -37.57 -5.44
CA PRO A 20 -13.01 -36.61 -4.62
C PRO A 20 -13.33 -35.20 -5.14
N VAL A 21 -13.96 -34.38 -4.32
CA VAL A 21 -14.03 -32.95 -4.58
C VAL A 21 -12.60 -32.44 -4.54
N GLN A 22 -11.99 -32.26 -5.68
CA GLN A 22 -10.68 -31.64 -5.77
C GLN A 22 -10.85 -30.16 -5.38
N ALA A 23 -10.64 -29.88 -4.12
CA ALA A 23 -10.51 -28.50 -3.65
C ALA A 23 -9.24 -27.93 -4.30
N TRP A 24 -9.42 -27.12 -5.32
CA TRP A 24 -8.32 -26.39 -5.96
C TRP A 24 -7.77 -25.44 -4.89
N ALA A 25 -6.48 -25.49 -4.67
CA ALA A 25 -5.82 -24.53 -3.78
C ALA A 25 -5.69 -23.21 -4.50
N ALA A 26 -6.05 -22.13 -3.83
CA ALA A 26 -5.79 -20.78 -4.34
C ALA A 26 -4.32 -20.62 -4.74
N THR A 27 -4.04 -19.80 -5.73
CA THR A 27 -2.70 -19.64 -6.30
C THR A 27 -2.27 -18.18 -6.32
N VAL A 28 -1.01 -17.94 -5.94
CA VAL A 28 -0.34 -16.65 -6.17
C VAL A 28 0.22 -16.66 -7.59
N ASN A 29 -0.35 -15.84 -8.45
CA ASN A 29 -0.02 -15.81 -9.89
C ASN A 29 1.14 -14.88 -10.20
N LYS A 30 1.26 -13.76 -9.48
CA LYS A 30 2.24 -12.72 -9.77
C LYS A 30 2.66 -11.98 -8.50
N MET A 31 3.93 -11.64 -8.44
CA MET A 31 4.51 -10.72 -7.49
C MET A 31 5.02 -9.48 -8.25
N ARG A 32 4.78 -8.30 -7.70
CA ARG A 32 5.26 -7.03 -8.25
C ARG A 32 5.49 -6.03 -7.13
N TYR A 33 6.32 -5.03 -7.38
CA TYR A 33 6.57 -3.96 -6.42
C TYR A 33 6.52 -2.58 -7.06
N SER A 34 6.31 -1.59 -6.22
CA SER A 34 6.50 -0.17 -6.54
C SER A 34 7.18 0.53 -5.38
N SER A 35 7.99 1.53 -5.70
CA SER A 35 8.72 2.33 -4.74
C SER A 35 8.30 3.79 -4.88
N SER A 36 7.99 4.44 -3.77
CA SER A 36 7.64 5.87 -3.68
C SER A 36 8.46 6.54 -2.58
N PRO A 37 8.47 7.86 -2.46
CA PRO A 37 9.17 8.55 -1.37
C PRO A 37 8.75 8.12 0.04
N THR A 38 7.50 7.68 0.22
CA THR A 38 6.93 7.36 1.55
C THR A 38 6.85 5.87 1.85
N ARG A 39 6.88 4.99 0.85
CA ARG A 39 6.77 3.55 1.05
C ARG A 39 7.27 2.71 -0.12
N VAL A 40 7.60 1.47 0.18
CA VAL A 40 7.70 0.39 -0.81
C VAL A 40 6.45 -0.46 -0.70
N ARG A 41 5.79 -0.74 -1.80
CA ARG A 41 4.61 -1.60 -1.88
C ARG A 41 4.94 -2.87 -2.63
N ILE A 42 4.66 -4.02 -2.03
CA ILE A 42 4.73 -5.33 -2.66
C ILE A 42 3.30 -5.84 -2.81
N VAL A 43 2.96 -6.33 -3.99
CA VAL A 43 1.62 -6.83 -4.33
C VAL A 43 1.73 -8.25 -4.83
N LEU A 44 0.95 -9.14 -4.25
CA LEU A 44 0.74 -10.50 -4.69
C LEU A 44 -0.66 -10.59 -5.30
N ASP A 45 -0.73 -10.88 -6.58
CA ASP A 45 -2.00 -11.12 -7.28
C ASP A 45 -2.40 -12.59 -7.10
N THR A 46 -3.64 -12.84 -6.65
CA THR A 46 -4.18 -14.18 -6.39
C THR A 46 -5.42 -14.44 -7.25
N ASP A 47 -5.66 -15.70 -7.60
CA ASP A 47 -6.87 -16.11 -8.35
C ASP A 47 -8.13 -16.00 -7.49
N GLU A 48 -8.02 -16.29 -6.18
CA GLU A 48 -9.13 -16.25 -5.24
C GLU A 48 -8.78 -15.40 -4.00
N LYS A 49 -9.79 -15.15 -3.17
CA LYS A 49 -9.60 -14.57 -1.85
C LYS A 49 -8.87 -15.57 -0.95
N VAL A 50 -7.74 -15.18 -0.40
CA VAL A 50 -6.88 -16.03 0.43
C VAL A 50 -6.77 -15.51 1.86
N LYS A 51 -6.53 -16.41 2.81
CA LYS A 51 -6.15 -16.06 4.18
C LYS A 51 -4.64 -15.85 4.24
N TYR A 52 -4.22 -14.96 5.10
CA TYR A 52 -2.80 -14.72 5.35
C TYR A 52 -2.59 -14.37 6.83
N LYS A 53 -1.35 -14.57 7.27
CA LYS A 53 -0.88 -14.13 8.59
C LYS A 53 0.51 -13.56 8.42
N ASP A 54 0.73 -12.38 8.93
CA ASP A 54 2.02 -11.73 8.93
C ASP A 54 2.67 -11.71 10.30
N GLU A 55 3.99 -11.69 10.30
CA GLU A 55 4.81 -11.56 11.50
C GLU A 55 6.11 -10.83 11.20
N LYS A 56 6.65 -10.14 12.19
CA LYS A 56 7.93 -9.48 12.12
C LYS A 56 8.98 -10.35 12.82
N GLN A 57 10.06 -10.65 12.12
CA GLN A 57 11.19 -11.43 12.63
C GLN A 57 12.47 -10.59 12.51
N GLY A 58 12.77 -9.79 13.53
CA GLY A 58 13.88 -8.82 13.50
C GLY A 58 13.70 -7.83 12.34
N SER A 59 14.69 -7.74 11.45
CA SER A 59 14.62 -6.92 10.24
C SER A 59 13.95 -7.61 9.05
N SER A 60 13.21 -8.70 9.26
CA SER A 60 12.47 -9.38 8.21
C SER A 60 10.96 -9.36 8.50
N ILE A 61 10.18 -9.21 7.44
CA ILE A 61 8.72 -9.34 7.44
C ILE A 61 8.40 -10.67 6.75
N VAL A 62 7.63 -11.50 7.42
CA VAL A 62 7.19 -12.80 6.90
C VAL A 62 5.68 -12.77 6.76
N VAL A 63 5.16 -13.13 5.58
CA VAL A 63 3.73 -13.27 5.33
C VAL A 63 3.47 -14.71 4.90
N ASN A 64 2.79 -15.47 5.75
CA ASN A 64 2.33 -16.81 5.45
C ASN A 64 0.98 -16.72 4.74
N ILE A 65 0.81 -17.44 3.64
CA ILE A 65 -0.31 -17.27 2.71
C ILE A 65 -0.91 -18.65 2.40
N ASP A 66 -2.21 -18.80 2.62
CA ASP A 66 -2.96 -20.02 2.31
C ASP A 66 -3.25 -20.13 0.79
N ALA A 67 -2.21 -19.97 0.00
CA ALA A 67 -2.26 -20.12 -1.45
C ALA A 67 -0.94 -20.73 -1.96
N ALA A 68 -1.04 -21.61 -2.94
CA ALA A 68 0.13 -22.20 -3.58
C ALA A 68 0.84 -21.17 -4.47
N VAL A 69 2.11 -21.38 -4.72
CA VAL A 69 2.85 -20.70 -5.79
C VAL A 69 3.43 -21.74 -6.74
N ALA A 70 3.20 -21.58 -8.04
CA ALA A 70 3.67 -22.53 -9.03
C ALA A 70 5.20 -22.57 -9.11
N LYS A 71 5.83 -21.40 -9.06
CA LYS A 71 7.28 -21.21 -9.10
C LYS A 71 7.67 -20.17 -8.06
N GLU A 72 8.76 -20.40 -7.36
CA GLU A 72 9.34 -19.39 -6.46
C GLU A 72 9.70 -18.12 -7.22
N MET A 73 9.44 -16.97 -6.62
CA MET A 73 9.68 -15.65 -7.21
C MET A 73 10.63 -14.87 -6.32
N SER A 74 11.60 -14.23 -6.93
CA SER A 74 12.48 -13.29 -6.24
C SER A 74 12.55 -12.01 -7.05
N GLU A 75 12.43 -10.88 -6.36
CA GLU A 75 12.53 -9.54 -6.97
C GLU A 75 13.74 -8.81 -6.45
N LYS A 76 14.56 -8.28 -7.38
CA LYS A 76 15.61 -7.33 -7.05
C LYS A 76 15.01 -5.95 -6.91
N VAL A 77 14.51 -5.65 -5.72
CA VAL A 77 13.97 -4.33 -5.43
C VAL A 77 15.14 -3.35 -5.29
N LYS A 78 15.25 -2.39 -6.22
CA LYS A 78 16.24 -1.31 -6.15
C LYS A 78 15.77 -0.23 -5.18
N ASP A 79 15.90 -0.51 -3.89
CA ASP A 79 15.43 0.37 -2.84
C ASP A 79 16.36 0.29 -1.61
N PRO A 80 16.78 1.42 -1.02
CA PRO A 80 17.73 1.44 0.07
C PRO A 80 17.23 0.78 1.36
N ILE A 81 15.92 0.60 1.56
CA ILE A 81 15.38 -0.07 2.76
C ILE A 81 15.19 -1.57 2.56
N ILE A 82 15.16 -2.06 1.32
CA ILE A 82 14.92 -3.47 1.00
C ILE A 82 16.25 -4.19 0.71
N LYS A 83 16.50 -5.28 1.41
CA LYS A 83 17.63 -6.17 1.12
C LYS A 83 17.25 -7.26 0.13
N SER A 84 16.10 -7.91 0.32
CA SER A 84 15.61 -8.95 -0.58
C SER A 84 14.11 -9.15 -0.43
N VAL A 85 13.47 -9.62 -1.51
CA VAL A 85 12.06 -10.04 -1.55
C VAL A 85 11.99 -11.41 -2.19
N VAL A 86 11.48 -12.39 -1.47
CA VAL A 86 11.37 -13.78 -1.94
C VAL A 86 10.00 -14.33 -1.59
N LEU A 87 9.29 -14.85 -2.58
CA LEU A 87 8.09 -15.63 -2.41
C LEU A 87 8.42 -17.10 -2.70
N LYS A 88 8.29 -17.97 -1.71
CA LYS A 88 8.65 -19.38 -1.80
C LYS A 88 7.49 -20.29 -1.45
N LYS A 89 7.59 -21.54 -1.88
CA LYS A 89 6.64 -22.60 -1.49
C LYS A 89 6.74 -22.88 0.00
N ASP A 90 5.60 -23.12 0.64
CA ASP A 90 5.49 -23.56 2.02
C ASP A 90 4.51 -24.76 2.07
N GLY A 91 4.93 -25.89 1.49
CA GLY A 91 4.09 -27.04 1.27
C GLY A 91 3.32 -27.02 -0.07
N ARG A 92 2.27 -27.84 -0.18
CA ARG A 92 1.52 -28.03 -1.43
C ARG A 92 0.48 -26.94 -1.69
N LYS A 93 -0.07 -26.35 -0.63
CA LYS A 93 -1.22 -25.42 -0.69
C LYS A 93 -0.92 -24.05 -0.07
N ALA A 94 0.31 -23.81 0.34
CA ALA A 94 0.72 -22.58 1.00
C ALA A 94 1.98 -22.00 0.39
N SER A 95 2.18 -20.73 0.61
CA SER A 95 3.39 -20.00 0.25
C SER A 95 3.78 -19.00 1.34
N LYS A 96 5.01 -18.56 1.28
CA LYS A 96 5.61 -17.65 2.25
C LYS A 96 6.34 -16.52 1.53
N LEU A 97 5.89 -15.30 1.74
CA LEU A 97 6.62 -14.11 1.33
C LEU A 97 7.58 -13.72 2.46
N VAL A 98 8.86 -13.59 2.13
CA VAL A 98 9.90 -13.13 3.04
C VAL A 98 10.50 -11.86 2.47
N VAL A 99 10.41 -10.77 3.22
CA VAL A 99 11.01 -9.48 2.89
C VAL A 99 12.06 -9.17 3.93
N SER A 100 13.32 -9.15 3.53
CA SER A 100 14.44 -8.75 4.39
C SER A 100 14.71 -7.26 4.19
N LEU A 101 14.86 -6.54 5.28
CA LEU A 101 15.09 -5.10 5.32
C LEU A 101 16.52 -4.79 5.74
N ASN A 102 17.07 -3.66 5.31
CA ASN A 102 18.36 -3.17 5.78
C ASN A 102 18.28 -2.59 7.20
N LYS A 103 17.12 -2.06 7.57
CA LYS A 103 16.77 -1.61 8.94
C LYS A 103 15.31 -1.94 9.19
N GLU A 104 14.94 -2.06 10.45
CA GLU A 104 13.53 -2.21 10.83
C GLU A 104 12.69 -1.06 10.30
N GLN A 105 11.54 -1.40 9.76
CA GLN A 105 10.55 -0.44 9.25
C GLN A 105 9.16 -0.81 9.78
N GLN A 106 8.28 0.17 9.82
CA GLN A 106 6.85 -0.07 10.01
C GLN A 106 6.25 -0.63 8.72
N TYR A 107 5.27 -1.50 8.86
CA TYR A 107 4.60 -2.09 7.70
C TYR A 107 3.13 -2.36 7.98
N LYS A 108 2.38 -2.57 6.91
CA LYS A 108 0.98 -2.99 6.96
C LYS A 108 0.71 -4.02 5.87
N VAL A 109 0.05 -5.12 6.24
CA VAL A 109 -0.44 -6.12 5.30
C VAL A 109 -1.96 -6.03 5.24
N PHE A 110 -2.52 -6.05 4.04
CA PHE A 110 -3.97 -6.03 3.83
C PHE A 110 -4.34 -6.69 2.51
N ALA A 111 -5.60 -7.15 2.42
CA ALA A 111 -6.13 -7.74 1.19
C ALA A 111 -7.02 -6.73 0.45
N LEU A 112 -6.97 -6.77 -0.87
CA LEU A 112 -7.89 -6.08 -1.78
C LEU A 112 -8.65 -7.11 -2.61
N GLN A 113 -9.86 -6.77 -3.01
CA GLN A 113 -10.72 -7.58 -3.88
C GLN A 113 -10.95 -6.84 -5.19
N GLN A 114 -11.27 -7.60 -6.26
CA GLN A 114 -11.59 -7.09 -7.60
C GLN A 114 -10.46 -6.25 -8.24
N PRO A 115 -9.31 -6.85 -8.60
CA PRO A 115 -8.92 -8.25 -8.44
C PRO A 115 -8.39 -8.58 -7.03
N ASN A 116 -8.37 -9.89 -6.70
CA ASN A 116 -7.85 -10.37 -5.42
C ASN A 116 -6.34 -10.16 -5.31
N ARG A 117 -5.92 -9.55 -4.20
CA ARG A 117 -4.52 -9.20 -3.96
C ARG A 117 -4.21 -9.20 -2.47
N ILE A 118 -3.00 -9.60 -2.13
CA ILE A 118 -2.38 -9.27 -0.84
C ILE A 118 -1.39 -8.13 -1.09
N VAL A 119 -1.47 -7.10 -0.27
CA VAL A 119 -0.61 -5.91 -0.36
C VAL A 119 0.18 -5.79 0.92
N LEU A 120 1.50 -5.65 0.79
CA LEU A 120 2.41 -5.30 1.87
C LEU A 120 2.97 -3.90 1.59
N ASP A 121 2.63 -2.94 2.44
CA ASP A 121 3.21 -1.59 2.46
C ASP A 121 4.29 -1.54 3.54
N ILE A 122 5.50 -1.15 3.17
CA ILE A 122 6.64 -0.93 4.06
C ILE A 122 6.93 0.56 4.04
N TYR A 123 6.71 1.22 5.16
CA TYR A 123 6.82 2.67 5.28
C TYR A 123 8.26 3.09 5.46
N ARG A 124 8.62 4.19 4.82
CA ARG A 124 9.93 4.82 5.00
C ARG A 124 9.81 5.87 6.09
N ILE A 125 10.50 5.66 7.15
CA ILE A 125 10.69 6.70 8.15
C ILE A 125 11.88 7.52 7.69
N LEU A 126 11.62 8.55 6.93
CA LEU A 126 12.61 9.54 6.52
C LEU A 126 12.34 10.81 7.33
N VAL A 127 13.06 10.98 8.41
CA VAL A 127 13.06 12.25 9.14
C VAL A 127 13.95 13.22 8.37
N THR A 128 13.33 14.17 7.70
CA THR A 128 14.03 15.25 6.99
C THR A 128 13.38 16.57 7.31
N LYS A 129 14.19 17.58 7.60
CA LYS A 129 13.73 18.95 7.80
C LYS A 129 14.60 19.88 6.95
N ASN A 130 14.03 20.40 5.87
CA ASN A 130 14.69 21.34 4.98
C ASN A 130 14.02 22.70 5.15
N THR A 131 14.79 23.69 5.58
CA THR A 131 14.33 25.05 5.75
C THR A 131 15.00 25.96 4.74
N VAL A 132 14.21 26.74 4.02
CA VAL A 132 14.67 27.71 3.03
C VAL A 132 14.20 29.10 3.46
N ASN A 133 15.14 30.01 3.65
CA ASN A 133 14.82 31.41 3.90
C ASN A 133 14.54 32.10 2.56
N GLN A 134 13.33 32.63 2.41
CA GLN A 134 12.90 33.35 1.22
C GLN A 134 13.19 34.85 1.28
N GLY A 135 13.86 35.32 2.33
CA GLY A 135 14.14 36.72 2.60
C GLY A 135 12.96 37.47 3.19
N LYS A 136 13.21 38.71 3.64
CA LYS A 136 12.16 39.63 4.15
C LYS A 136 11.26 39.06 5.25
N GLY A 137 11.79 38.13 6.09
CA GLY A 137 11.04 37.50 7.16
C GLY A 137 10.08 36.39 6.72
N LEU A 138 10.25 35.84 5.53
CA LEU A 138 9.51 34.68 5.05
C LEU A 138 10.41 33.44 5.04
N GLN A 139 9.94 32.37 5.69
CA GLN A 139 10.65 31.10 5.77
C GLN A 139 9.70 29.95 5.37
N TYR A 140 10.22 29.03 4.58
CA TYR A 140 9.51 27.80 4.22
C TYR A 140 10.27 26.60 4.75
N THR A 141 9.56 25.72 5.43
CA THR A 141 10.10 24.45 5.92
C THR A 141 9.31 23.29 5.33
N PHE A 142 10.00 22.37 4.67
CA PHE A 142 9.50 21.04 4.39
C PHE A 142 10.02 20.11 5.48
N TRP A 143 9.08 19.53 6.22
CA TRP A 143 9.40 18.60 7.29
C TRP A 143 8.69 17.27 7.02
N GLN A 144 9.48 16.22 6.96
CA GLN A 144 9.01 14.85 6.84
C GLN A 144 9.41 14.09 8.11
N ASP A 145 8.46 13.45 8.75
CA ASP A 145 8.65 12.76 10.02
C ASP A 145 7.72 11.54 10.11
N ASP A 146 7.78 10.86 11.23
CA ASP A 146 6.95 9.72 11.57
C ASP A 146 6.04 10.09 12.76
N MET A 147 4.76 9.84 12.62
CA MET A 147 3.81 9.94 13.71
C MET A 147 3.21 8.54 13.95
N GLU A 148 3.62 7.92 15.05
CA GLU A 148 3.15 6.58 15.46
C GLU A 148 3.30 5.51 14.35
N GLY A 149 4.41 5.54 13.60
CA GLY A 149 4.68 4.62 12.50
C GLY A 149 4.03 5.00 11.17
N LEU A 150 3.38 6.17 11.08
CA LEU A 150 2.82 6.69 9.84
C LEU A 150 3.67 7.85 9.32
N PRO A 151 4.17 7.77 8.08
CA PRO A 151 4.94 8.88 7.51
C PRO A 151 4.04 10.10 7.32
N ILE A 152 4.43 11.21 7.90
CA ILE A 152 3.78 12.50 7.71
C ILE A 152 4.68 13.44 6.91
N GLN A 153 4.03 14.32 6.15
CA GLN A 153 4.70 15.40 5.42
C GLN A 153 4.05 16.72 5.80
N MET A 154 4.85 17.67 6.19
CA MET A 154 4.40 19.01 6.59
C MET A 154 5.09 20.06 5.73
N HIS A 155 4.30 21.00 5.25
CA HIS A 155 4.75 22.20 4.60
C HIS A 155 4.44 23.38 5.52
N ILE A 156 5.46 23.97 6.09
CA ILE A 156 5.33 25.07 7.07
C ILE A 156 5.81 26.35 6.42
N LEU A 157 4.97 27.35 6.43
CA LEU A 157 5.31 28.70 6.01
C LEU A 157 5.25 29.63 7.21
N GLU A 158 6.37 30.22 7.57
CA GLU A 158 6.51 31.13 8.71
C GLU A 158 6.73 32.55 8.20
N VAL A 159 5.89 33.46 8.70
CA VAL A 159 5.96 34.88 8.37
C VAL A 159 6.29 35.62 9.66
N ALA A 160 7.46 36.24 9.73
CA ALA A 160 7.89 36.99 10.92
C ALA A 160 7.01 38.22 11.13
N PRO A 161 6.76 38.64 12.39
CA PRO A 161 5.92 39.79 12.69
C PRO A 161 6.37 41.10 12.03
N ASN A 162 7.67 41.25 11.80
CA ASN A 162 8.29 42.41 11.13
C ASN A 162 8.58 42.16 9.65
N SER A 163 7.92 41.19 9.05
CA SER A 163 8.06 40.84 7.64
C SER A 163 7.37 41.86 6.75
N ASP A 164 7.88 42.00 5.53
CA ASP A 164 7.23 42.74 4.44
C ASP A 164 5.99 42.01 3.88
N TYR A 165 5.79 40.75 4.26
CA TYR A 165 4.68 39.93 3.80
C TYR A 165 3.48 40.02 4.75
N LYS A 166 2.29 39.92 4.18
CA LYS A 166 1.03 39.87 4.92
C LYS A 166 0.29 38.57 4.62
N ILE A 167 -0.35 38.02 5.65
CA ILE A 167 -1.28 36.89 5.48
C ILE A 167 -2.65 37.48 5.22
N LEU A 168 -3.23 37.20 4.07
CA LEU A 168 -4.52 37.73 3.66
C LEU A 168 -5.51 36.58 3.37
N PRO A 169 -6.70 36.58 3.96
CA PRO A 169 -7.76 35.72 3.51
C PRO A 169 -8.21 36.16 2.11
N PHE A 170 -8.38 35.22 1.21
CA PHE A 170 -8.87 35.49 -0.13
C PHE A 170 -10.03 34.56 -0.45
N SER A 171 -11.17 35.10 -0.80
CA SER A 171 -12.32 34.39 -1.32
C SER A 171 -12.54 34.81 -2.77
N GLY A 172 -12.12 33.96 -3.70
CA GLY A 172 -12.25 34.23 -5.13
C GLY A 172 -13.05 33.14 -5.81
N ALA A 173 -14.34 33.35 -6.01
CA ALA A 173 -15.10 32.58 -6.96
C ALA A 173 -14.53 32.86 -8.37
N ILE A 174 -13.84 31.90 -8.96
CA ILE A 174 -13.19 32.07 -10.26
C ILE A 174 -14.05 31.47 -11.39
N ASP A 175 -15.06 30.67 -11.03
CA ASP A 175 -16.05 30.13 -11.96
C ASP A 175 -17.49 30.37 -11.46
N ARG A 176 -18.46 30.05 -12.32
CA ARG A 176 -19.91 30.20 -12.02
C ARG A 176 -20.38 29.31 -10.84
N ASN A 177 -19.58 28.30 -10.46
CA ASN A 177 -19.89 27.37 -9.39
C ASN A 177 -19.21 27.74 -8.06
N GLY A 178 -18.58 28.90 -7.96
CA GLY A 178 -17.86 29.35 -6.78
C GLY A 178 -16.53 28.65 -6.55
N ARG A 179 -16.04 27.86 -7.52
CA ARG A 179 -14.79 27.12 -7.42
C ARG A 179 -13.66 27.86 -8.15
N GLY A 180 -12.50 27.87 -7.57
CA GLY A 180 -11.32 28.44 -8.17
C GLY A 180 -10.08 27.58 -7.98
N ARG A 181 -9.18 27.62 -8.96
CA ARG A 181 -7.87 26.95 -8.80
C ARG A 181 -6.97 27.85 -7.95
N LEU A 182 -6.41 27.30 -6.87
CA LEU A 182 -5.49 28.00 -5.97
C LEU A 182 -4.34 28.67 -6.74
N LEU A 183 -3.77 27.99 -7.73
CA LEU A 183 -2.69 28.52 -8.56
C LEU A 183 -3.13 29.80 -9.33
N LYS A 184 -4.38 29.88 -9.79
CA LYS A 184 -4.88 31.08 -10.45
C LYS A 184 -4.97 32.25 -9.49
N ALA A 185 -5.45 32.00 -8.25
CA ALA A 185 -5.46 33.03 -7.21
C ALA A 185 -4.07 33.53 -6.87
N VAL A 186 -3.10 32.64 -6.70
CA VAL A 186 -1.68 32.96 -6.46
C VAL A 186 -1.15 33.88 -7.54
N ASN A 187 -1.36 33.52 -8.81
CA ASN A 187 -0.87 34.32 -9.94
C ASN A 187 -1.55 35.70 -10.05
N THR A 188 -2.86 35.75 -9.81
CA THR A 188 -3.64 37.00 -9.87
C THR A 188 -3.22 38.00 -8.78
N LEU A 189 -2.92 37.48 -7.59
CA LEU A 189 -2.56 38.29 -6.42
C LEU A 189 -1.04 38.56 -6.33
N GLY A 190 -0.22 37.93 -7.16
CA GLY A 190 1.23 37.94 -6.99
C GLY A 190 1.70 37.33 -5.66
N ALA A 191 0.89 36.43 -5.10
CA ALA A 191 1.17 35.84 -3.79
C ALA A 191 2.41 34.93 -3.87
N LYS A 192 3.19 34.89 -2.80
CA LYS A 192 4.38 34.00 -2.69
C LYS A 192 4.00 32.58 -2.31
N ALA A 193 2.91 32.41 -1.59
CA ALA A 193 2.34 31.13 -1.21
C ALA A 193 0.84 31.26 -0.95
N ALA A 194 0.13 30.14 -1.01
CA ALA A 194 -1.27 30.06 -0.64
C ALA A 194 -1.62 28.65 -0.17
N VAL A 195 -2.63 28.52 0.67
CA VAL A 195 -3.18 27.27 1.16
C VAL A 195 -4.70 27.35 1.18
N ASN A 196 -5.35 26.22 0.92
CA ASN A 196 -6.80 26.11 1.12
C ASN A 196 -7.12 26.15 2.60
N ALA A 197 -8.02 27.05 3.01
CA ALA A 197 -8.39 27.25 4.42
C ALA A 197 -9.70 26.56 4.80
N SER A 198 -10.42 25.97 3.86
CA SER A 198 -11.69 25.28 4.12
C SER A 198 -11.84 23.98 3.34
N TYR A 199 -12.67 23.10 3.87
CA TYR A 199 -13.12 21.90 3.16
C TYR A 199 -14.30 22.27 2.22
N PHE A 200 -14.39 21.55 1.10
CA PHE A 200 -15.47 21.71 0.12
C PHE A 200 -16.42 20.51 0.20
#